data_20fafbb614b1f13f2e92cec734cac05c
#
_entry.id   20fafbb614b1f13f2e92cec734cac05c
#
_cell.length_a   1.000
_cell.length_b   1.000
_cell.length_c   1.000
_cell.angle_alpha   90.00
_cell.angle_beta   90.00
_cell.angle_gamma   90.00
#
_symmetry.space_group_name_H-M   'P 1'
#
loop_
_entity.id
_entity.type
_entity.pdbx_description
1 polymer ?
#
loop_
_entity_poly.entity_id
_entity_poly.type
_entity_poly.pdbx_seq_one_letter_code
_entity_poly.pdbx_strand_id
1 'polypeptide(L)'
;MRAEIGCDDGVYAVEIGVGAEEDELLGHEEGAAAERTRPLPLTPPWAAGQALDIDASGSTIVLLLDRRPPLMVSHDSGSTWSERGAGLPGGRAVALGESPDDMLYAARNRVYVSQNGGVFWRAVAVELPEIRDVAWA
;
A
#
# COMPACT_ATOMS: atom_id res chain seq x y z
N MET A 1 3.65 5.67 13.21
CA MET A 1 3.29 6.19 11.87
C MET A 1 1.80 6.01 11.65
N ARG A 2 1.15 7.03 11.16
CA ARG A 2 -0.30 7.02 11.00
C ARG A 2 -0.72 6.73 9.57
N ALA A 3 -1.73 5.86 9.41
CA ALA A 3 -2.33 5.55 8.13
C ALA A 3 -3.83 5.86 8.16
N GLU A 4 -4.37 6.24 7.02
CA GLU A 4 -5.80 6.33 6.78
C GLU A 4 -6.22 5.23 5.82
N ILE A 5 -7.25 4.49 6.20
CA ILE A 5 -7.70 3.33 5.45
C ILE A 5 -9.16 3.52 5.07
N GLY A 6 -9.41 3.67 3.78
CA GLY A 6 -10.75 3.79 3.23
C GLY A 6 -11.38 2.41 3.09
N CYS A 7 -12.50 2.20 3.80
CA CYS A 7 -13.26 0.97 3.79
C CYS A 7 -14.68 1.21 3.28
N ASP A 8 -15.46 0.14 3.17
CA ASP A 8 -16.86 0.22 2.72
C ASP A 8 -17.72 1.14 3.58
N ASP A 9 -17.47 1.16 4.89
CA ASP A 9 -18.27 1.88 5.87
C ASP A 9 -17.62 3.15 6.41
N GLY A 10 -16.55 3.61 5.79
CA GLY A 10 -15.90 4.86 6.18
C GLY A 10 -14.39 4.78 6.19
N VAL A 11 -13.77 5.73 6.90
CA VAL A 11 -12.32 5.87 6.99
C VAL A 11 -11.84 5.52 8.39
N TYR A 12 -10.83 4.67 8.45
CA TYR A 12 -10.20 4.26 9.71
C TYR A 12 -8.83 4.90 9.82
N ALA A 13 -8.56 5.51 10.97
CA ALA A 13 -7.24 6.00 11.31
C ALA A 13 -6.53 4.95 12.17
N VAL A 14 -5.34 4.55 11.77
CA VAL A 14 -4.56 3.50 12.42
C VAL A 14 -3.17 4.01 12.73
N GLU A 15 -2.73 3.82 13.97
CA GLU A 15 -1.33 4.01 14.33
C GLU A 15 -0.57 2.72 14.09
N ILE A 16 0.43 2.78 13.22
CA ILE A 16 1.31 1.66 12.94
C ILE A 16 2.52 1.75 13.86
N GLY A 17 2.68 0.75 14.71
CA GLY A 17 3.78 0.69 15.68
C GLY A 17 5.14 0.56 15.00
N VAL A 18 6.15 1.16 15.61
CA VAL A 18 7.54 1.09 15.19
C VAL A 18 8.33 0.31 16.24
N GLY A 19 9.13 -0.66 15.80
CA GLY A 19 9.90 -1.50 16.71
C GLY A 19 9.00 -2.37 17.58
N ALA A 20 9.05 -2.18 18.91
CA ALA A 20 8.25 -2.94 19.86
C ALA A 20 6.86 -2.33 20.14
N GLU A 21 6.54 -1.19 19.54
CA GLU A 21 5.23 -0.56 19.70
C GLU A 21 4.14 -1.38 19.01
N GLU A 22 2.94 -1.35 19.61
CA GLU A 22 1.78 -2.03 19.05
C GLU A 22 1.04 -1.16 18.01
N ASP A 23 0.41 -1.81 17.06
CA ASP A 23 -0.53 -1.15 16.15
C ASP A 23 -1.83 -0.86 16.89
N GLU A 24 -2.43 0.29 16.64
CA GLU A 24 -3.62 0.75 17.35
C GLU A 24 -4.64 1.39 16.40
N LEU A 25 -5.89 0.99 16.53
CA LEU A 25 -6.99 1.68 15.88
C LEU A 25 -7.28 2.98 16.63
N LEU A 26 -7.13 4.12 15.96
CA LEU A 26 -7.30 5.43 16.56
C LEU A 26 -8.73 5.97 16.42
N GLY A 27 -9.40 5.67 15.33
CA GLY A 27 -10.74 6.19 15.10
C GLY A 27 -11.35 5.72 13.79
N HIS A 28 -12.64 6.00 13.66
CA HIS A 28 -13.44 5.69 12.48
C HIS A 28 -14.40 6.84 12.21
N GLU A 29 -14.45 7.31 10.98
CA GLU A 29 -15.41 8.28 10.50
C GLU A 29 -16.22 7.69 9.36
N GLU A 30 -17.55 7.85 9.42
CA GLU A 30 -18.42 7.46 8.31
C GLU A 30 -18.19 8.38 7.10
N GLY A 31 -18.38 7.84 5.91
CA GLY A 31 -18.22 8.56 4.67
C GLY A 31 -17.05 8.06 3.83
N ALA A 32 -16.86 8.68 2.68
CA ALA A 32 -15.79 8.29 1.77
C ALA A 32 -14.45 8.91 2.18
N ALA A 33 -13.36 8.17 1.97
CA ALA A 33 -12.02 8.71 2.08
C ALA A 33 -11.80 9.83 1.06
N ALA A 34 -10.98 10.82 1.41
CA ALA A 34 -10.55 11.83 0.45
C ALA A 34 -9.79 11.14 -0.69
N GLU A 35 -10.06 11.55 -1.92
CA GLU A 35 -9.32 11.06 -3.07
C GLU A 35 -7.86 11.48 -2.98
N ARG A 36 -6.96 10.54 -3.20
CA ARG A 36 -5.54 10.81 -3.33
C ARG A 36 -5.22 11.11 -4.78
N THR A 37 -4.38 12.11 -5.01
CA THR A 37 -3.80 12.34 -6.33
C THR A 37 -2.77 11.26 -6.60
N ARG A 38 -2.99 10.47 -7.64
CA ARG A 38 -2.10 9.38 -8.05
C ARG A 38 -1.88 9.40 -9.55
N PRO A 39 -0.74 8.85 -10.01
CA PRO A 39 -0.59 8.52 -11.43
C PRO A 39 -1.67 7.53 -11.87
N LEU A 40 -2.04 7.56 -13.12
CA LEU A 40 -2.95 6.56 -13.69
C LEU A 40 -2.27 5.19 -13.68
N PRO A 41 -2.99 4.12 -13.27
CA PRO A 41 -2.42 2.77 -13.28
C PRO A 41 -2.31 2.25 -14.72
N LEU A 42 -1.14 2.41 -15.30
CA LEU A 42 -0.83 1.91 -16.65
C LEU A 42 -0.03 0.62 -16.50
N THR A 43 -0.48 -0.43 -17.20
CA THR A 43 0.26 -1.69 -17.24
C THR A 43 1.39 -1.56 -18.26
N PRO A 44 2.67 -1.61 -17.82
CA PRO A 44 3.77 -1.61 -18.78
C PRO A 44 3.70 -2.83 -19.70
N PRO A 45 4.13 -2.72 -20.98
CA PRO A 45 4.06 -3.84 -21.92
C PRO A 45 4.84 -5.09 -21.48
N TRP A 46 5.87 -4.92 -20.63
CA TRP A 46 6.70 -6.02 -20.11
C TRP A 46 6.11 -6.67 -18.86
N ALA A 47 5.13 -6.05 -18.20
CA ALA A 47 4.56 -6.59 -16.97
C ALA A 47 3.51 -7.65 -17.30
N ALA A 48 3.60 -8.78 -16.60
CA ALA A 48 2.53 -9.77 -16.62
C ALA A 48 1.46 -9.36 -15.60
N GLY A 49 0.19 -9.47 -15.97
CA GLY A 49 -0.93 -9.11 -15.12
C GLY A 49 -1.39 -7.66 -15.33
N GLN A 50 -2.58 -7.37 -14.84
CA GLN A 50 -3.19 -6.06 -14.96
C GLN A 50 -2.75 -5.14 -13.81
N ALA A 51 -2.47 -3.87 -14.11
CA ALA A 51 -2.21 -2.87 -13.09
C ALA A 51 -3.50 -2.53 -12.34
N LEU A 52 -3.46 -2.68 -11.01
CA LEU A 52 -4.58 -2.39 -10.12
C LEU A 52 -4.42 -1.05 -9.43
N ASP A 53 -3.20 -0.67 -9.10
CA ASP A 53 -2.88 0.59 -8.45
C ASP A 53 -1.43 0.98 -8.70
N ILE A 54 -1.12 2.25 -8.49
CA ILE A 54 0.23 2.79 -8.62
C ILE A 54 0.40 3.96 -7.67
N ASP A 55 1.59 4.11 -7.11
CA ASP A 55 1.96 5.28 -6.35
C ASP A 55 3.42 5.64 -6.61
N ALA A 56 3.76 6.89 -6.39
CA ALA A 56 5.11 7.38 -6.63
C ALA A 56 5.51 8.41 -5.57
N SER A 57 6.78 8.39 -5.19
CA SER A 57 7.40 9.34 -4.26
C SER A 57 8.84 9.55 -4.68
N GLY A 58 9.18 10.77 -5.12
CA GLY A 58 10.49 11.03 -5.69
C GLY A 58 10.75 10.17 -6.93
N SER A 59 11.88 9.48 -6.94
CA SER A 59 12.22 8.54 -8.02
C SER A 59 11.73 7.11 -7.78
N THR A 60 11.00 6.87 -6.69
CA THR A 60 10.44 5.56 -6.38
C THR A 60 9.02 5.44 -6.91
N ILE A 61 8.75 4.35 -7.60
CA ILE A 61 7.43 4.00 -8.13
C ILE A 61 7.10 2.59 -7.64
N VAL A 62 5.90 2.40 -7.13
CA VAL A 62 5.37 1.07 -6.81
C VAL A 62 4.16 0.79 -7.70
N LEU A 63 4.14 -0.36 -8.32
CA LEU A 63 3.07 -0.82 -9.20
C LEU A 63 2.47 -2.10 -8.61
N LEU A 64 1.18 -2.07 -8.33
CA LEU A 64 0.41 -3.24 -7.88
C LEU A 64 -0.21 -3.93 -9.09
N LEU A 65 0.09 -5.20 -9.25
CA LEU A 65 -0.38 -6.03 -10.35
C LEU A 65 -1.31 -7.13 -9.86
N ASP A 66 -2.24 -7.53 -10.70
CA ASP A 66 -3.09 -8.69 -10.48
C ASP A 66 -2.35 -9.97 -10.87
N ARG A 67 -1.33 -10.29 -10.08
CA ARG A 67 -0.48 -11.48 -10.26
C ARG A 67 0.32 -11.75 -8.99
N ARG A 68 1.19 -12.75 -9.03
CA ARG A 68 2.15 -13.08 -7.95
C ARG A 68 3.56 -13.18 -8.50
N PRO A 69 4.57 -12.55 -7.87
CA PRO A 69 4.42 -11.57 -6.79
C PRO A 69 3.70 -10.31 -7.28
N PRO A 70 2.93 -9.63 -6.40
CA PRO A 70 2.03 -8.58 -6.85
C PRO A 70 2.69 -7.23 -7.13
N LEU A 71 3.89 -6.99 -6.61
CA LEU A 71 4.50 -5.66 -6.68
C LEU A 71 5.72 -5.61 -7.59
N MET A 72 5.80 -4.51 -8.32
CA MET A 72 7.02 -4.08 -9.01
C MET A 72 7.43 -2.73 -8.45
N VAL A 73 8.70 -2.61 -8.07
CA VAL A 73 9.24 -1.37 -7.48
C VAL A 73 10.42 -0.90 -8.30
N SER A 74 10.41 0.38 -8.63
CA SER A 74 11.52 1.09 -9.26
C SER A 74 12.01 2.19 -8.34
N HIS A 75 13.31 2.34 -8.19
CA HIS A 75 13.92 3.44 -7.44
C HIS A 75 14.61 4.46 -8.36
N ASP A 76 14.53 4.29 -9.66
CA ASP A 76 15.19 5.09 -10.68
C ASP A 76 14.21 5.61 -11.75
N SER A 77 13.04 6.04 -11.30
CA SER A 77 11.98 6.62 -12.14
C SER A 77 11.52 5.70 -13.27
N GLY A 78 11.55 4.39 -13.03
CA GLY A 78 11.05 3.41 -13.98
C GLY A 78 12.08 2.82 -14.93
N SER A 79 13.37 3.16 -14.77
CA SER A 79 14.43 2.60 -15.61
C SER A 79 14.70 1.14 -15.33
N THR A 80 14.70 0.75 -14.06
CA THR A 80 14.83 -0.65 -13.63
C THR A 80 13.75 -0.99 -12.60
N TRP A 81 13.34 -2.26 -12.58
CA TRP A 81 12.26 -2.74 -11.73
C TRP A 81 12.66 -4.01 -11.01
N SER A 82 12.17 -4.15 -9.77
CA SER A 82 12.34 -5.36 -8.96
C SER A 82 10.98 -5.86 -8.49
N GLU A 83 10.83 -7.18 -8.48
CA GLU A 83 9.64 -7.81 -7.92
C GLU A 83 9.69 -7.75 -6.39
N ARG A 84 8.54 -7.47 -5.76
CA ARG A 84 8.38 -7.39 -4.32
C ARG A 84 7.04 -7.99 -3.90
N GLY A 85 6.92 -8.31 -2.61
CA GLY A 85 5.67 -8.77 -2.04
C GLY A 85 5.39 -10.24 -2.24
N ALA A 86 6.42 -11.06 -2.42
CA ALA A 86 6.24 -12.51 -2.47
C ALA A 86 5.57 -13.01 -1.18
N GLY A 87 4.50 -13.79 -1.33
CA GLY A 87 3.72 -14.31 -0.20
C GLY A 87 2.58 -13.41 0.25
N LEU A 88 2.47 -12.18 -0.24
CA LEU A 88 1.32 -11.33 0.05
C LEU A 88 0.05 -11.85 -0.66
N PRO A 89 -1.10 -11.73 -0.02
CA PRO A 89 -2.38 -12.02 -0.69
C PRO A 89 -2.66 -11.01 -1.79
N GLY A 90 -3.66 -11.27 -2.61
CA GLY A 90 -4.09 -10.35 -3.65
C GLY A 90 -4.38 -8.95 -3.09
N GLY A 91 -3.87 -7.92 -3.75
CA GLY A 91 -3.93 -6.55 -3.26
C GLY A 91 -5.04 -5.73 -3.86
N ARG A 92 -5.35 -4.63 -3.19
CA ARG A 92 -6.35 -3.63 -3.58
C ARG A 92 -5.74 -2.27 -3.81
N ALA A 93 -4.77 -1.89 -2.97
CA ALA A 93 -4.17 -0.57 -3.00
C ALA A 93 -2.76 -0.59 -2.40
N VAL A 94 -1.95 0.37 -2.80
CA VAL A 94 -0.61 0.60 -2.26
C VAL A 94 -0.42 2.08 -1.98
N ALA A 95 0.46 2.40 -1.03
CA ALA A 95 0.83 3.79 -0.75
C ALA A 95 2.30 3.87 -0.36
N LEU A 96 3.00 4.86 -0.90
CA LEU A 96 4.35 5.24 -0.50
C LEU A 96 4.29 6.38 0.51
N GLY A 97 5.16 6.33 1.52
CA GLY A 97 5.35 7.43 2.47
C GLY A 97 6.29 8.52 1.92
N GLU A 98 6.53 9.55 2.71
CA GLU A 98 7.55 10.56 2.39
C GLU A 98 8.93 9.91 2.26
N SER A 99 9.25 8.99 3.17
CA SER A 99 10.35 8.05 2.92
C SER A 99 9.83 6.94 2.02
N PRO A 100 10.40 6.74 0.83
CA PRO A 100 9.93 5.69 -0.08
C PRO A 100 10.19 4.28 0.43
N ASP A 101 10.94 4.11 1.51
CA ASP A 101 11.09 2.82 2.18
C ASP A 101 9.83 2.43 2.96
N ASP A 102 9.00 3.39 3.32
CA ASP A 102 7.74 3.15 4.03
C ASP A 102 6.62 2.91 3.02
N MET A 103 6.12 1.69 3.00
CA MET A 103 5.07 1.26 2.07
C MET A 103 3.89 0.64 2.81
N LEU A 104 2.68 0.95 2.35
CA LEU A 104 1.46 0.28 2.75
C LEU A 104 0.93 -0.57 1.61
N TYR A 105 0.45 -1.75 1.93
CA TYR A 105 -0.21 -2.67 1.00
C TYR A 105 -1.54 -3.09 1.60
N ALA A 106 -2.62 -2.83 0.91
CA ALA A 106 -3.94 -3.24 1.35
C ALA A 106 -4.40 -4.48 0.58
N ALA A 107 -4.72 -5.54 1.31
CA ALA A 107 -5.48 -6.66 0.82
C ALA A 107 -6.98 -6.39 1.07
N ARG A 108 -7.81 -7.42 1.02
CA ARG A 108 -9.26 -7.26 1.16
C ARG A 108 -9.69 -6.62 2.49
N ASN A 109 -9.11 -7.08 3.60
CA ASN A 109 -9.48 -6.65 4.95
C ASN A 109 -8.29 -6.52 5.90
N ARG A 110 -7.09 -6.50 5.35
CA ARG A 110 -5.86 -6.39 6.15
C ARG A 110 -4.84 -5.52 5.44
N VAL A 111 -4.17 -4.72 6.24
CA VAL A 111 -3.08 -3.87 5.76
C VAL A 111 -1.75 -4.51 6.14
N TYR A 112 -0.79 -4.40 5.25
CA TYR A 112 0.59 -4.81 5.46
C TYR A 112 1.48 -3.59 5.34
N VAL A 113 2.53 -3.55 6.13
CA VAL A 113 3.51 -2.47 6.13
C VAL A 113 4.91 -3.00 5.88
N SER A 114 5.67 -2.28 5.07
CA SER A 114 7.11 -2.47 4.90
C SER A 114 7.81 -1.18 5.23
N GLN A 115 8.96 -1.28 5.90
CA GLN A 115 9.81 -0.13 6.25
C GLN A 115 11.18 -0.22 5.59
N ASN A 116 11.35 -1.15 4.66
CA ASN A 116 12.61 -1.38 3.96
C ASN A 116 12.42 -1.54 2.45
N GLY A 117 11.55 -0.72 1.87
CA GLY A 117 11.36 -0.68 0.42
C GLY A 117 10.63 -1.88 -0.17
N GLY A 118 9.82 -2.58 0.63
CA GLY A 118 9.05 -3.72 0.16
C GLY A 118 9.78 -5.07 0.25
N VAL A 119 10.94 -5.11 0.91
CA VAL A 119 11.70 -6.37 1.08
C VAL A 119 11.03 -7.28 2.11
N PHE A 120 10.65 -6.72 3.26
CA PHE A 120 9.90 -7.43 4.29
C PHE A 120 8.58 -6.75 4.57
N TRP A 121 7.56 -7.56 4.81
CA TRP A 121 6.20 -7.11 5.09
C TRP A 121 5.70 -7.73 6.38
N ARG A 122 5.00 -6.94 7.19
CA ARG A 122 4.27 -7.48 8.32
C ARG A 122 2.80 -7.06 8.26
N ALA A 123 1.91 -7.92 8.72
CA ALA A 123 0.52 -7.57 8.86
C ALA A 123 0.33 -6.57 9.99
N VAL A 124 -0.43 -5.52 9.73
CA VAL A 124 -0.87 -4.59 10.78
C VAL A 124 -1.93 -5.31 11.62
N ALA A 125 -1.78 -5.24 12.95
CA ALA A 125 -2.59 -6.01 13.90
C ALA A 125 -3.95 -5.37 14.18
N VAL A 126 -4.61 -4.87 13.13
CA VAL A 126 -5.96 -4.31 13.20
C VAL A 126 -6.79 -4.97 12.12
N GLU A 127 -7.93 -5.56 12.50
CA GLU A 127 -8.90 -6.10 11.56
C GLU A 127 -9.83 -4.99 11.07
N LEU A 128 -10.07 -4.97 9.78
CA LEU A 128 -10.84 -3.93 9.11
C LEU A 128 -11.94 -4.55 8.24
N PRO A 129 -13.03 -3.80 7.97
CA PRO A 129 -13.95 -4.16 6.91
C PRO A 129 -13.26 -4.19 5.56
N GLU A 130 -14.00 -4.47 4.50
CA GLU A 130 -13.44 -4.52 3.15
C GLU A 130 -12.79 -3.19 2.79
N ILE A 131 -11.49 -3.26 2.47
CA ILE A 131 -10.66 -2.09 2.20
C ILE A 131 -10.77 -1.71 0.72
N ARG A 132 -10.82 -0.39 0.46
CA ARG A 132 -10.83 0.17 -0.90
C ARG A 132 -9.56 0.94 -1.19
N ASP A 133 -9.00 1.63 -0.21
CA ASP A 133 -7.82 2.47 -0.39
C ASP A 133 -7.03 2.63 0.91
N VAL A 134 -5.76 3.01 0.77
CA VAL A 134 -4.87 3.32 1.89
C VAL A 134 -4.06 4.56 1.59
N ALA A 135 -3.71 5.30 2.62
CA ALA A 135 -2.81 6.44 2.54
C ALA A 135 -2.07 6.62 3.86
N TRP A 136 -0.87 7.15 3.77
CA TRP A 136 -0.19 7.69 4.96
C TRP A 136 -0.82 9.03 5.33
N ALA A 137 -1.00 9.25 6.61
CA ALA A 137 -1.55 10.51 7.13
C ALA A 137 -0.44 11.45 7.55
#